data_9ff038fe89c9a5df01f8ea724fc7a564
#
_entry.id   9ff038fe89c9a5df01f8ea724fc7a564
#
_cell.length_a   1.000
_cell.length_b   1.000
_cell.length_c   1.000
_cell.angle_alpha   90.00
_cell.angle_beta   90.00
_cell.angle_gamma   90.00
#
_symmetry.space_group_name_H-M   'P 1'
#
loop_
_entity.id
_entity.type
_entity.pdbx_description
1 polymer ?
#
loop_
_entity_poly.entity_id
_entity_poly.type
_entity_poly.pdbx_seq_one_letter_code
_entity_poly.pdbx_strand_id
1 'polypeptide(L)'
;MLNYDNSEKHRMTEHCIRTGKALLNPIIDWDEEDVWEFLNGNGIEHCCLYDQGYKRLGCIGCPMNTAAAADLEKYPAYKRLYLKAFERMIEERKKRGLGVEGRWETPEKVMKWWLQEDQEEEDERYADRG
;
A
#
# COMPACT_ATOMS: atom_id res chain seq x y z
N MET A 1 -2.99 -5.52 17.10
CA MET A 1 -3.90 -5.07 16.05
C MET A 1 -4.83 -4.08 16.72
N LEU A 2 -4.67 -2.80 16.44
CA LEU A 2 -5.62 -1.78 16.89
C LEU A 2 -6.92 -2.09 16.18
N ASN A 3 -7.97 -2.32 16.93
CA ASN A 3 -9.27 -2.66 16.38
C ASN A 3 -9.95 -1.36 15.98
N TYR A 4 -9.68 -0.92 14.75
CA TYR A 4 -10.29 0.29 14.15
C TYR A 4 -11.81 0.19 13.96
N ASP A 5 -12.37 -1.01 14.09
CA ASP A 5 -13.82 -1.25 14.04
C ASP A 5 -14.60 -0.78 15.28
N ASN A 6 -13.94 -0.17 16.25
CA ASN A 6 -14.60 0.44 17.38
C ASN A 6 -14.70 1.98 17.26
N SER A 7 -14.89 2.49 16.05
CA SER A 7 -15.22 3.90 15.80
C SER A 7 -16.42 4.40 16.62
N GLU A 8 -17.36 3.51 16.96
CA GLU A 8 -18.48 3.84 17.83
C GLU A 8 -18.10 4.08 19.31
N LYS A 9 -16.87 3.77 19.72
CA LYS A 9 -16.46 3.88 21.15
C LYS A 9 -15.46 5.00 21.41
N HIS A 10 -14.98 5.71 20.40
CA HIS A 10 -14.13 6.91 20.50
C HIS A 10 -13.15 6.85 21.68
N ARG A 11 -12.35 5.76 21.73
CA ARG A 11 -11.46 5.55 22.89
C ARG A 11 -10.18 6.34 22.72
N MET A 12 -10.09 7.44 23.42
CA MET A 12 -8.86 8.21 23.50
C MET A 12 -7.71 7.41 24.14
N THR A 13 -8.04 6.47 25.05
CA THR A 13 -7.05 5.61 25.70
C THR A 13 -7.38 4.14 25.49
N GLU A 14 -6.39 3.36 25.07
CA GLU A 14 -6.50 1.92 24.88
C GLU A 14 -5.34 1.17 25.55
N HIS A 15 -5.56 -0.09 25.86
CA HIS A 15 -4.53 -0.98 26.33
C HIS A 15 -4.20 -2.04 25.27
N CYS A 16 -2.98 -2.03 24.76
CA CYS A 16 -2.55 -3.03 23.80
C CYS A 16 -2.28 -4.36 24.51
N ILE A 17 -3.18 -5.33 24.35
CA ILE A 17 -3.09 -6.67 24.97
C ILE A 17 -1.77 -7.36 24.64
N ARG A 18 -1.28 -7.21 23.38
CA ARG A 18 -0.07 -7.88 22.90
C ARG A 18 1.21 -7.33 23.55
N THR A 19 1.28 -6.04 23.81
CA THR A 19 2.50 -5.37 24.30
C THR A 19 2.39 -4.95 25.75
N GLY A 20 1.20 -5.01 26.36
CA GLY A 20 0.94 -4.51 27.72
C GLY A 20 1.08 -2.99 27.87
N LYS A 21 1.12 -2.25 26.75
CA LYS A 21 1.32 -0.79 26.74
C LYS A 21 -0.01 -0.05 26.68
N ALA A 22 -0.10 1.03 27.45
CA ALA A 22 -1.15 2.02 27.27
C ALA A 22 -0.90 2.83 25.99
N LEU A 23 -1.94 3.02 25.18
CA LEU A 23 -1.93 3.82 23.96
C LEU A 23 -2.84 5.02 24.17
N LEU A 24 -2.38 6.18 23.70
CA LEU A 24 -3.15 7.42 23.69
C LEU A 24 -3.41 7.79 22.22
N ASN A 25 -4.69 7.96 21.88
CA ASN A 25 -5.15 8.32 20.55
C ASN A 25 -5.83 9.70 20.60
N PRO A 26 -5.06 10.79 20.66
CA PRO A 26 -5.61 12.13 20.96
C PRO A 26 -6.49 12.70 19.84
N ILE A 27 -6.37 12.21 18.62
CA ILE A 27 -7.12 12.68 17.44
C ILE A 27 -8.02 11.58 16.85
N ILE A 28 -8.49 10.64 17.68
CA ILE A 28 -9.27 9.50 17.19
C ILE A 28 -10.61 9.90 16.58
N ASP A 29 -11.13 11.05 16.99
CA ASP A 29 -12.42 11.59 16.55
C ASP A 29 -12.27 12.60 15.38
N TRP A 30 -11.04 12.86 14.98
CA TRP A 30 -10.77 13.77 13.88
C TRP A 30 -11.02 13.09 12.55
N ASP A 31 -11.68 13.78 11.65
CA ASP A 31 -11.72 13.42 10.23
C ASP A 31 -10.55 14.06 9.45
N GLU A 32 -10.50 13.86 8.13
CA GLU A 32 -9.44 14.39 7.29
C GLU A 32 -9.47 15.93 7.23
N GLU A 33 -10.66 16.52 7.27
CA GLU A 33 -10.86 17.98 7.27
C GLU A 33 -10.31 18.61 8.54
N ASP A 34 -10.59 18.01 9.71
CA ASP A 34 -10.08 18.47 11.00
C ASP A 34 -8.55 18.49 11.03
N VAL A 35 -7.92 17.43 10.49
CA VAL A 35 -6.46 17.35 10.39
C VAL A 35 -5.90 18.49 9.53
N TRP A 36 -6.49 18.76 8.37
CA TRP A 36 -6.04 19.83 7.49
C TRP A 36 -6.29 21.21 8.06
N GLU A 37 -7.43 21.43 8.71
CA GLU A 37 -7.73 22.70 9.41
C GLU A 37 -6.70 22.95 10.50
N PHE A 38 -6.38 21.95 11.31
CA PHE A 38 -5.37 22.07 12.36
C PHE A 38 -3.98 22.38 11.81
N LEU A 39 -3.52 21.68 10.77
CA LEU A 39 -2.22 21.90 10.15
C LEU A 39 -2.10 23.30 9.57
N ASN A 40 -3.08 23.71 8.77
CA ASN A 40 -3.10 25.01 8.11
C ASN A 40 -3.28 26.17 9.12
N GLY A 41 -4.18 25.99 10.08
CA GLY A 41 -4.46 27.01 11.11
C GLY A 41 -3.27 27.27 12.04
N ASN A 42 -2.40 26.29 12.23
CA ASN A 42 -1.20 26.43 13.05
C ASN A 42 0.09 26.65 12.24
N GLY A 43 0.00 26.75 10.91
CA GLY A 43 1.16 26.97 10.04
C GLY A 43 2.16 25.80 10.08
N ILE A 44 1.68 24.58 10.29
CA ILE A 44 2.51 23.38 10.34
C ILE A 44 2.82 22.92 8.91
N GLU A 45 4.11 22.82 8.61
CA GLU A 45 4.56 22.36 7.28
C GLU A 45 4.16 20.89 7.03
N HIS A 46 3.69 20.61 5.84
CA HIS A 46 3.37 19.27 5.36
C HIS A 46 4.12 18.93 4.08
N CYS A 47 4.09 17.67 3.66
CA CYS A 47 4.75 17.27 2.44
C CYS A 47 4.10 17.90 1.20
N CYS A 48 4.89 18.56 0.36
CA CYS A 48 4.42 19.24 -0.86
C CYS A 48 3.72 18.33 -1.88
N LEU A 49 3.79 17.02 -1.74
CA LEU A 49 3.06 16.08 -2.58
C LEU A 49 1.55 16.14 -2.35
N TYR A 50 1.11 16.51 -1.14
CA TYR A 50 -0.31 16.75 -0.88
C TYR A 50 -0.84 17.93 -1.71
N ASP A 51 -0.03 18.99 -1.89
CA ASP A 51 -0.37 20.13 -2.74
C ASP A 51 -0.45 19.76 -4.23
N GLN A 52 0.18 18.66 -4.62
CA GLN A 52 0.12 18.08 -5.97
C GLN A 52 -1.05 17.10 -6.17
N GLY A 53 -1.96 17.01 -5.18
CA GLY A 53 -3.17 16.20 -5.26
C GLY A 53 -3.02 14.76 -4.76
N TYR A 54 -1.91 14.39 -4.13
CA TYR A 54 -1.79 13.10 -3.46
C TYR A 54 -2.67 13.07 -2.21
N LYS A 55 -3.61 12.14 -2.15
CA LYS A 55 -4.47 11.94 -0.97
C LYS A 55 -3.76 11.17 0.15
N ARG A 56 -2.87 10.28 -0.22
CA ARG A 56 -2.13 9.45 0.72
C ARG A 56 -0.71 9.23 0.22
N LEU A 57 0.26 9.41 1.09
CA LEU A 57 1.66 9.17 0.79
C LEU A 57 2.10 7.83 1.37
N GLY A 58 2.89 7.11 0.58
CA GLY A 58 3.44 5.81 0.96
C GLY A 58 4.63 5.44 0.08
N CYS A 59 5.06 4.18 0.15
CA CYS A 59 6.14 3.69 -0.70
C CYS A 59 5.68 3.61 -2.16
N ILE A 60 6.50 4.13 -3.09
CA ILE A 60 6.25 4.03 -4.54
C ILE A 60 6.18 2.55 -4.93
N GLY A 61 5.11 2.15 -5.63
CA GLY A 61 4.90 0.77 -6.06
C GLY A 61 4.58 -0.21 -4.94
N CYS A 62 4.12 0.25 -3.78
CA CYS A 62 3.68 -0.61 -2.68
C CYS A 62 2.39 -1.36 -3.07
N PRO A 63 2.33 -2.70 -2.97
CA PRO A 63 1.15 -3.49 -3.37
C PRO A 63 -0.08 -3.22 -2.47
N MET A 64 0.12 -2.56 -1.33
CA MET A 64 -0.96 -2.12 -0.45
C MET A 64 -1.53 -0.74 -0.84
N ASN A 65 -0.97 -0.11 -1.87
CA ASN A 65 -1.40 1.20 -2.38
C ASN A 65 -2.15 1.00 -3.70
N THR A 66 -3.41 1.39 -3.74
CA THR A 66 -4.25 1.33 -4.95
C THR A 66 -3.72 2.16 -6.13
N ALA A 67 -2.87 3.16 -5.85
CA ALA A 67 -2.21 3.98 -6.88
C ALA A 67 -0.82 3.44 -7.30
N ALA A 68 -0.43 2.24 -6.87
CA ALA A 68 0.92 1.70 -7.11
C ALA A 68 1.30 1.62 -8.59
N ALA A 69 0.38 1.23 -9.46
CA ALA A 69 0.60 1.18 -10.91
C ALA A 69 0.86 2.57 -11.49
N ALA A 70 0.02 3.55 -11.16
CA ALA A 70 0.17 4.94 -11.59
C ALA A 70 1.46 5.58 -11.06
N ASP A 71 1.84 5.26 -9.82
CA ASP A 71 3.11 5.71 -9.24
C ASP A 71 4.30 5.18 -10.04
N LEU A 72 4.29 3.91 -10.43
CA LEU A 72 5.37 3.30 -11.21
C LEU A 72 5.43 3.80 -12.66
N GLU A 73 4.33 4.25 -13.23
CA GLU A 73 4.32 4.94 -14.52
C GLU A 73 4.91 6.35 -14.39
N LYS A 74 4.51 7.08 -13.35
CA LYS A 74 5.03 8.43 -13.07
C LYS A 74 6.54 8.41 -12.74
N TYR A 75 7.01 7.32 -12.11
CA TYR A 75 8.41 7.16 -11.70
C TYR A 75 9.07 5.93 -12.35
N PRO A 76 9.34 5.93 -13.65
CA PRO A 76 9.83 4.75 -14.38
C PRO A 76 11.18 4.20 -13.91
N ALA A 77 11.97 5.02 -13.23
CA ALA A 77 13.21 4.56 -12.60
C ALA A 77 12.95 3.50 -11.52
N TYR A 78 11.92 3.71 -10.70
CA TYR A 78 11.51 2.74 -9.68
C TYR A 78 10.94 1.46 -10.31
N LYS A 79 10.12 1.58 -11.37
CA LYS A 79 9.62 0.40 -12.12
C LYS A 79 10.77 -0.49 -12.59
N ARG A 80 11.84 0.11 -13.15
CA ARG A 80 13.04 -0.64 -13.56
C ARG A 80 13.76 -1.30 -12.39
N LEU A 81 13.81 -0.68 -11.22
CA LEU A 81 14.41 -1.26 -10.02
C LEU A 81 13.62 -2.48 -9.53
N TYR A 82 12.29 -2.38 -9.52
CA TYR A 82 11.42 -3.52 -9.19
C TYR A 82 11.64 -4.69 -10.14
N LEU A 83 11.63 -4.46 -11.46
CA LEU A 83 11.86 -5.50 -12.47
C LEU A 83 13.23 -6.18 -12.27
N LYS A 84 14.29 -5.43 -12.02
CA LYS A 84 15.60 -6.00 -11.68
C LYS A 84 15.59 -6.82 -10.38
N ALA A 85 14.85 -6.38 -9.38
CA ALA A 85 14.72 -7.12 -8.13
C ALA A 85 13.98 -8.45 -8.36
N PHE A 86 12.92 -8.45 -9.15
CA PHE A 86 12.16 -9.65 -9.51
C PHE A 86 12.99 -10.61 -10.37
N GLU A 87 13.80 -10.10 -11.32
CA GLU A 87 14.74 -10.91 -12.11
C GLU A 87 15.71 -11.66 -11.19
N ARG A 88 16.37 -10.95 -10.27
CA ARG A 88 17.27 -11.57 -9.27
C ARG A 88 16.57 -12.59 -8.38
N MET A 89 15.34 -12.29 -7.99
CA MET A 89 14.52 -13.20 -7.19
C MET A 89 14.22 -14.50 -7.97
N ILE A 90 13.86 -14.40 -9.25
CA ILE A 90 13.60 -15.56 -10.12
C ILE A 90 14.88 -16.39 -10.30
N GLU A 91 16.03 -15.75 -10.53
CA GLU A 91 17.32 -16.43 -10.60
C GLU A 91 17.65 -17.18 -9.32
N GLU A 92 17.43 -16.56 -8.18
CA GLU A 92 17.67 -17.19 -6.88
C GLU A 92 16.71 -18.36 -6.62
N ARG A 93 15.46 -18.25 -7.04
CA ARG A 93 14.50 -19.37 -7.01
C ARG A 93 14.99 -20.55 -7.84
N LYS A 94 15.50 -20.30 -9.07
CA LYS A 94 16.08 -21.34 -9.94
C LYS A 94 17.26 -22.05 -9.27
N LYS A 95 18.19 -21.28 -8.68
CA LYS A 95 19.35 -21.85 -7.96
C LYS A 95 18.94 -22.75 -6.79
N ARG A 96 17.85 -22.41 -6.12
CA ARG A 96 17.32 -23.18 -4.99
C ARG A 96 16.40 -24.35 -5.42
N GLY A 97 16.22 -24.59 -6.71
CA GLY A 97 15.32 -25.62 -7.23
C GLY A 97 13.84 -25.35 -6.95
N LEU A 98 13.46 -24.10 -6.70
CA LEU A 98 12.08 -23.69 -6.53
C LEU A 98 11.41 -23.49 -7.90
N GLY A 99 10.12 -23.83 -8.02
CA GLY A 99 9.37 -23.63 -9.25
C GLY A 99 9.37 -22.20 -9.72
N VAL A 100 9.52 -22.02 -11.04
CA VAL A 100 9.52 -20.72 -11.74
C VAL A 100 8.44 -20.68 -12.81
N GLU A 101 7.32 -21.36 -12.57
CA GLU A 101 6.17 -21.46 -13.45
C GLU A 101 5.11 -20.40 -13.08
N GLY A 102 4.20 -20.12 -14.01
CA GLY A 102 3.12 -19.17 -13.80
C GLY A 102 3.63 -17.75 -13.58
N ARG A 103 3.27 -17.13 -12.44
CA ARG A 103 3.67 -15.76 -12.09
C ARG A 103 5.18 -15.56 -11.95
N TRP A 104 5.94 -16.64 -11.72
CA TRP A 104 7.39 -16.59 -11.50
C TRP A 104 8.21 -16.77 -12.79
N GLU A 105 7.60 -16.85 -13.96
CA GLU A 105 8.31 -17.07 -15.22
C GLU A 105 9.13 -15.87 -15.65
N THR A 106 8.54 -14.67 -15.55
CA THR A 106 9.19 -13.41 -15.95
C THR A 106 8.99 -12.32 -14.91
N PRO A 107 9.92 -11.34 -14.85
CA PRO A 107 9.77 -10.18 -13.96
C PRO A 107 8.47 -9.41 -14.18
N GLU A 108 7.98 -9.34 -15.42
CA GLU A 108 6.74 -8.65 -15.78
C GLU A 108 5.51 -9.39 -15.22
N LYS A 109 5.49 -10.72 -15.26
CA LYS A 109 4.42 -11.52 -14.62
C LYS A 109 4.43 -11.32 -13.11
N VAL A 110 5.60 -11.29 -12.49
CA VAL A 110 5.71 -10.97 -11.06
C VAL A 110 5.20 -9.57 -10.77
N MET A 111 5.50 -8.58 -11.65
CA MET A 111 5.03 -7.21 -11.50
C MET A 111 3.51 -7.12 -11.56
N LYS A 112 2.86 -7.79 -12.52
CA LYS A 112 1.39 -7.85 -12.60
C LYS A 112 0.76 -8.40 -11.32
N TRP A 113 1.28 -9.54 -10.85
CA TRP A 113 0.83 -10.10 -9.58
C TRP A 113 1.08 -9.14 -8.40
N TRP A 114 2.23 -8.46 -8.37
CA TRP A 114 2.56 -7.50 -7.32
C TRP A 114 1.59 -6.33 -7.27
N LEU A 115 1.16 -5.85 -8.44
CA LEU A 115 0.19 -4.77 -8.61
C LEU A 115 -1.27 -5.24 -8.53
N GLN A 116 -1.50 -6.54 -8.35
CA GLN A 116 -2.82 -7.18 -8.29
C GLN A 116 -3.63 -7.10 -9.61
N GLU A 117 -2.98 -6.78 -10.73
CA GLU A 117 -3.60 -6.69 -12.04
C GLU A 117 -4.15 -8.06 -12.53
N ASP A 118 -3.54 -9.17 -12.09
CA ASP A 118 -4.00 -10.52 -12.43
C ASP A 118 -5.35 -10.90 -11.79
N GLN A 119 -5.72 -10.25 -10.67
CA GLN A 119 -6.99 -10.51 -9.98
C GLN A 119 -8.17 -9.85 -10.70
N GLU A 120 -7.96 -8.66 -11.27
CA GLU A 120 -8.98 -7.96 -12.04
C GLU A 120 -9.32 -8.74 -13.34
N GLU A 121 -8.33 -9.34 -14.02
CA GLU A 121 -8.55 -10.17 -15.21
C GLU A 121 -9.28 -11.50 -14.88
N GLU A 122 -9.14 -12.05 -13.68
CA GLU A 122 -9.86 -13.25 -13.24
C GLU A 122 -11.30 -12.91 -12.86
N ASP A 123 -11.53 -11.81 -12.16
CA ASP A 123 -12.87 -11.37 -11.75
C ASP A 123 -13.72 -10.95 -12.97
N GLU A 124 -13.14 -10.28 -13.96
CA GLU A 124 -13.84 -9.97 -15.23
C GLU A 124 -14.23 -11.24 -16.01
N ARG A 125 -13.39 -12.28 -16.02
CA ARG A 125 -13.70 -13.57 -16.66
C ARG A 125 -14.81 -14.34 -15.94
N TYR A 126 -14.98 -14.14 -14.64
CA TYR A 126 -16.08 -14.75 -13.87
C TYR A 126 -17.38 -13.98 -14.06
N ALA A 127 -17.35 -12.67 -14.17
CA ALA A 127 -18.52 -11.82 -14.39
C ALA A 127 -19.19 -12.04 -15.75
N ASP A 128 -18.43 -12.41 -16.79
CA ASP A 128 -18.93 -12.67 -18.15
C ASP A 128 -19.54 -14.09 -18.34
N ARG A 129 -19.57 -14.91 -17.27
CA ARG A 129 -20.14 -16.27 -17.27
C ARG A 129 -21.45 -16.41 -16.50
N GLY A 130 -22.06 -15.29 -16.07
CA GLY A 130 -23.32 -15.22 -15.31
C GLY A 130 -24.57 -14.99 -16.16
#